data_c8f98b9052ff12e5b46dd701c2d93d58
#
_entry.id   c8f98b9052ff12e5b46dd701c2d93d58
#
_cell.length_a   1.000
_cell.length_b   1.000
_cell.length_c   1.000
_cell.angle_alpha   90.00
_cell.angle_beta   90.00
_cell.angle_gamma   90.00
#
_symmetry.space_group_name_H-M   'P 1'
#
loop_
_entity.id
_entity.type
_entity.pdbx_description
1 polymer ?
#
loop_
_entity_poly.entity_id
_entity_poly.type
_entity_poly.pdbx_seq_one_letter_code
_entity_poly.pdbx_strand_id
1 'polypeptide(L)'
;MKLIYGVKDKPKFGQLIIFSLQQLLAIMTATLVVPVIIGNGMSSAAALFGAGVGTIVYLLFTLFRSPVFLGSSFAFIGSMSAAFAGGVSMSLGYLGLIIGAVFAGLVYVVIAIVVKLVGVKWINKLMPPVVIGPTVAVIGLSLASNATGDAVSGGLKNAAGASVCSPLIALICAIVTLLTVIICSTYGKKMAKLIPFVIGIGAGYLCATVFTVIGNLADVDALKVINFGVFSSLLDNGKVALSTFFAVPDFTFLTALGGFKELSPAYIGTLAVAYIPVAFVVFAEHIADHENISAIIEANLLENPGLHRTLLGDGVGSMVGAIFGGCPNTTYGESIGCVAITRNASVYSILGAAIGAIIISFLTPFVAFVNSIPSCVMGGVCMALYGFIAVSGLKMLSGIDLGENRNLFVVSTILVAGIGGLSVSFGKIT
;
A
#
# COMPACT_ATOMS: atom_id res chain seq x y z
N MET A 1 -18.45 -4.92 20.14
CA MET A 1 -18.46 -6.18 19.32
C MET A 1 -17.68 -7.25 20.09
N LYS A 2 -18.22 -8.46 20.35
CA LYS A 2 -17.49 -9.47 21.13
C LYS A 2 -16.38 -10.10 20.27
N LEU A 3 -15.12 -9.87 20.66
CA LEU A 3 -13.95 -10.46 20.02
C LEU A 3 -13.86 -11.97 20.34
N ILE A 4 -13.31 -12.76 19.42
CA ILE A 4 -12.93 -14.16 19.64
C ILE A 4 -11.60 -14.21 20.38
N TYR A 5 -10.66 -13.34 19.96
CA TYR A 5 -9.36 -13.14 20.59
C TYR A 5 -9.11 -11.65 20.80
N GLY A 6 -8.83 -11.28 22.05
CA GLY A 6 -8.39 -9.94 22.42
C GLY A 6 -6.93 -9.69 22.03
N VAL A 7 -6.46 -8.47 22.24
CA VAL A 7 -5.14 -8.00 21.77
C VAL A 7 -3.98 -8.88 22.27
N LYS A 8 -4.01 -9.30 23.51
CA LYS A 8 -2.94 -10.11 24.15
C LYS A 8 -3.19 -11.62 24.11
N ASP A 9 -4.33 -12.04 23.62
CA ASP A 9 -4.67 -13.46 23.57
C ASP A 9 -3.78 -14.20 22.57
N LYS A 10 -3.39 -15.42 22.92
CA LYS A 10 -2.60 -16.30 22.07
C LYS A 10 -3.53 -17.37 21.47
N PRO A 11 -3.89 -17.25 20.17
CA PRO A 11 -4.65 -18.30 19.49
C PRO A 11 -3.90 -19.64 19.53
N LYS A 12 -4.64 -20.76 19.51
CA LYS A 12 -4.03 -22.08 19.33
C LYS A 12 -3.27 -22.13 18.01
N PHE A 13 -2.18 -22.90 17.91
CA PHE A 13 -1.26 -22.90 16.78
C PHE A 13 -1.95 -22.98 15.41
N GLY A 14 -2.89 -23.92 15.20
CA GLY A 14 -3.63 -24.03 13.94
C GLY A 14 -4.49 -22.79 13.63
N GLN A 15 -5.12 -22.20 14.66
CA GLN A 15 -5.90 -20.96 14.51
C GLN A 15 -5.00 -19.76 14.27
N LEU A 16 -3.82 -19.72 14.93
CA LEU A 16 -2.81 -18.68 14.70
C LEU A 16 -2.39 -18.64 13.22
N ILE A 17 -2.07 -19.80 12.63
CA ILE A 17 -1.71 -19.88 11.21
C ILE A 17 -2.85 -19.38 10.32
N ILE A 18 -4.10 -19.82 10.58
CA ILE A 18 -5.24 -19.40 9.77
C ILE A 18 -5.46 -17.89 9.86
N PHE A 19 -5.45 -17.32 11.06
CA PHE A 19 -5.65 -15.87 11.25
C PHE A 19 -4.47 -15.04 10.69
N SER A 20 -3.24 -15.54 10.83
CA SER A 20 -2.07 -14.88 10.23
C SER A 20 -2.15 -14.89 8.71
N LEU A 21 -2.55 -16.01 8.10
CA LEU A 21 -2.75 -16.11 6.66
C LEU A 21 -3.89 -15.20 6.18
N GLN A 22 -4.99 -15.13 6.91
CA GLN A 22 -6.10 -14.23 6.60
C GLN A 22 -5.65 -12.76 6.61
N GLN A 23 -4.92 -12.38 7.64
CA GLN A 23 -4.37 -11.03 7.76
C GLN A 23 -3.40 -10.72 6.61
N LEU A 24 -2.48 -11.65 6.33
CA LEU A 24 -1.52 -11.51 5.24
C LEU A 24 -2.22 -11.35 3.87
N LEU A 25 -3.19 -12.20 3.56
CA LEU A 25 -3.96 -12.11 2.32
C LEU A 25 -4.76 -10.80 2.21
N ALA A 26 -5.26 -10.27 3.33
CA ALA A 26 -6.00 -9.02 3.35
C ALA A 26 -5.11 -7.82 2.96
N ILE A 27 -3.85 -7.78 3.45
CA ILE A 27 -2.94 -6.66 3.23
C ILE A 27 -2.07 -6.82 1.97
N MET A 28 -1.92 -8.04 1.48
CA MET A 28 -0.95 -8.37 0.43
C MET A 28 -1.17 -7.57 -0.84
N THR A 29 -2.42 -7.48 -1.31
CA THR A 29 -2.75 -6.79 -2.56
C THR A 29 -2.30 -5.33 -2.51
N ALA A 30 -2.68 -4.59 -1.47
CA ALA A 30 -2.34 -3.18 -1.33
C ALA A 30 -0.81 -2.99 -1.24
N THR A 31 -0.11 -3.86 -0.50
CA THR A 31 1.35 -3.81 -0.37
C THR A 31 2.09 -4.05 -1.69
N LEU A 32 1.59 -4.95 -2.53
CA LEU A 32 2.21 -5.31 -3.81
C LEU A 32 1.91 -4.31 -4.93
N VAL A 33 0.78 -3.61 -4.85
CA VAL A 33 0.34 -2.64 -5.87
C VAL A 33 1.25 -1.42 -5.93
N VAL A 34 1.68 -0.88 -4.79
CA VAL A 34 2.47 0.37 -4.74
C VAL A 34 3.77 0.28 -5.55
N PRO A 35 4.67 -0.70 -5.37
CA PRO A 35 5.88 -0.82 -6.19
C PRO A 35 5.58 -1.03 -7.68
N VAL A 36 4.47 -1.71 -8.02
CA VAL A 36 4.05 -1.90 -9.41
C VAL A 36 3.66 -0.56 -10.06
N ILE A 37 2.94 0.31 -9.34
CA ILE A 37 2.55 1.64 -9.82
C ILE A 37 3.77 2.53 -10.04
N ILE A 38 4.71 2.54 -9.11
CA ILE A 38 5.94 3.34 -9.22
C ILE A 38 6.80 2.83 -10.39
N GLY A 39 6.79 1.54 -10.66
CA GLY A 39 7.61 0.93 -11.69
C GLY A 39 9.10 1.02 -11.35
N ASN A 40 9.91 1.54 -12.28
CA ASN A 40 11.36 1.73 -12.10
C ASN A 40 12.10 0.47 -11.59
N GLY A 41 11.59 -0.73 -11.91
CA GLY A 41 12.19 -1.97 -11.46
C GLY A 41 12.01 -2.27 -9.97
N MET A 42 11.12 -1.57 -9.26
CA MET A 42 10.86 -1.82 -7.85
C MET A 42 10.35 -3.25 -7.62
N SER A 43 10.94 -3.92 -6.64
CA SER A 43 10.62 -5.31 -6.31
C SER A 43 9.40 -5.39 -5.37
N SER A 44 8.31 -6.00 -5.84
CA SER A 44 7.15 -6.30 -4.99
C SER A 44 7.49 -7.26 -3.84
N ALA A 45 8.46 -8.16 -4.06
CA ALA A 45 8.97 -9.05 -3.02
C ALA A 45 9.69 -8.26 -1.91
N ALA A 46 10.58 -7.33 -2.30
CA ALA A 46 11.27 -6.46 -1.35
C ALA A 46 10.30 -5.56 -0.57
N ALA A 47 9.26 -5.03 -1.23
CA ALA A 47 8.22 -4.25 -0.57
C ALA A 47 7.44 -5.08 0.46
N LEU A 48 7.09 -6.33 0.13
CA LEU A 48 6.42 -7.24 1.06
C LEU A 48 7.31 -7.60 2.25
N PHE A 49 8.62 -7.83 2.02
CA PHE A 49 9.61 -8.01 3.08
C PHE A 49 9.69 -6.79 3.99
N GLY A 50 9.80 -5.59 3.39
CA GLY A 50 9.86 -4.32 4.11
C GLY A 50 8.63 -4.07 4.96
N ALA A 51 7.43 -4.38 4.45
CA ALA A 51 6.17 -4.30 5.20
C ALA A 51 6.16 -5.26 6.41
N GLY A 52 6.65 -6.49 6.22
CA GLY A 52 6.78 -7.46 7.32
C GLY A 52 7.73 -6.99 8.41
N VAL A 53 8.94 -6.54 8.06
CA VAL A 53 9.93 -6.02 9.02
C VAL A 53 9.43 -4.74 9.68
N GLY A 54 8.86 -3.79 8.90
CA GLY A 54 8.27 -2.56 9.43
C GLY A 54 7.17 -2.84 10.44
N THR A 55 6.31 -3.84 10.19
CA THR A 55 5.27 -4.27 11.13
C THR A 55 5.85 -4.85 12.42
N ILE A 56 6.93 -5.65 12.35
CA ILE A 56 7.60 -6.15 13.55
C ILE A 56 8.15 -4.99 14.38
N VAL A 57 8.80 -4.01 13.75
CA VAL A 57 9.29 -2.79 14.41
C VAL A 57 8.14 -2.05 15.08
N TYR A 58 7.02 -1.87 14.36
CA TYR A 58 5.82 -1.24 14.92
C TYR A 58 5.30 -1.97 16.18
N LEU A 59 5.20 -3.29 16.13
CA LEU A 59 4.75 -4.09 17.27
C LEU A 59 5.67 -3.95 18.47
N LEU A 60 6.98 -3.84 18.26
CA LEU A 60 7.96 -3.60 19.35
C LEU A 60 7.74 -2.23 20.00
N PHE A 61 7.60 -1.14 19.22
CA PHE A 61 7.37 0.19 19.75
C PHE A 61 6.02 0.31 20.47
N THR A 62 4.98 -0.37 19.98
CA THR A 62 3.65 -0.40 20.60
C THR A 62 3.53 -1.39 21.75
N LEU A 63 4.64 -2.05 22.14
CA LEU A 63 4.69 -3.05 23.22
C LEU A 63 3.66 -4.19 23.00
N PHE A 64 3.46 -4.58 21.77
CA PHE A 64 2.46 -5.60 21.38
C PHE A 64 1.04 -5.27 21.89
N ARG A 65 0.64 -3.97 21.79
CA ARG A 65 -0.69 -3.53 22.22
C ARG A 65 -1.57 -2.99 21.09
N SER A 66 -1.02 -2.74 19.92
CA SER A 66 -1.77 -2.28 18.76
C SER A 66 -1.77 -3.35 17.67
N PRO A 67 -2.92 -3.99 17.39
CA PRO A 67 -3.03 -5.09 16.44
C PRO A 67 -3.24 -4.57 15.00
N VAL A 68 -2.27 -3.82 14.48
CA VAL A 68 -2.29 -3.24 13.14
C VAL A 68 -1.07 -3.70 12.36
N PHE A 69 -1.25 -3.99 11.07
CA PHE A 69 -0.18 -4.29 10.12
C PHE A 69 0.20 -3.03 9.36
N LEU A 70 1.50 -2.80 9.15
CA LEU A 70 2.01 -1.73 8.30
C LEU A 70 2.27 -2.24 6.88
N GLY A 71 1.85 -1.48 5.87
CA GLY A 71 2.12 -1.82 4.48
C GLY A 71 2.51 -0.60 3.66
N SER A 72 2.81 -0.81 2.37
CA SER A 72 3.28 0.24 1.46
C SER A 72 2.24 1.36 1.30
N SER A 73 2.62 2.59 1.61
CA SER A 73 1.70 3.72 1.64
C SER A 73 1.37 4.26 0.25
N PHE A 74 0.09 4.33 -0.07
CA PHE A 74 -0.42 4.95 -1.30
C PHE A 74 -0.23 6.47 -1.33
N ALA A 75 -0.28 7.12 -0.17
CA ALA A 75 -0.11 8.56 -0.06
C ALA A 75 1.26 9.03 -0.57
N PHE A 76 2.29 8.20 -0.43
CA PHE A 76 3.64 8.53 -0.87
C PHE A 76 3.93 8.23 -2.35
N ILE A 77 2.97 7.75 -3.16
CA ILE A 77 3.21 7.42 -4.57
C ILE A 77 3.77 8.64 -5.33
N GLY A 78 3.18 9.82 -5.16
CA GLY A 78 3.70 11.05 -5.77
C GLY A 78 5.12 11.39 -5.32
N SER A 79 5.40 11.27 -4.03
CA SER A 79 6.73 11.52 -3.45
C SER A 79 7.76 10.50 -3.94
N MET A 80 7.38 9.22 -4.03
CA MET A 80 8.25 8.16 -4.58
C MET A 80 8.54 8.39 -6.07
N SER A 81 7.54 8.80 -6.85
CA SER A 81 7.73 9.17 -8.25
C SER A 81 8.68 10.37 -8.42
N ALA A 82 8.59 11.35 -7.51
CA ALA A 82 9.49 12.52 -7.50
C ALA A 82 10.96 12.12 -7.23
N ALA A 83 11.22 11.03 -6.52
CA ALA A 83 12.58 10.53 -6.30
C ALA A 83 13.26 10.06 -7.61
N PHE A 84 12.49 9.66 -8.61
CA PHE A 84 12.98 9.26 -9.94
C PHE A 84 12.86 10.38 -10.99
N ALA A 85 12.35 11.55 -10.62
CA ALA A 85 12.14 12.65 -11.57
C ALA A 85 13.48 13.30 -11.99
N GLY A 86 13.45 14.02 -13.13
CA GLY A 86 14.59 14.80 -13.61
C GLY A 86 15.72 13.99 -14.25
N GLY A 87 15.48 12.73 -14.65
CA GLY A 87 16.49 11.89 -15.32
C GLY A 87 17.62 11.41 -14.41
N VAL A 88 17.36 11.29 -13.12
CA VAL A 88 18.33 10.74 -12.14
C VAL A 88 18.64 9.27 -12.43
N SER A 89 19.82 8.82 -12.02
CA SER A 89 20.16 7.39 -12.12
C SER A 89 19.23 6.54 -11.25
N MET A 90 19.05 5.27 -11.62
CA MET A 90 18.26 4.34 -10.82
C MET A 90 18.77 4.25 -9.39
N SER A 91 20.09 4.21 -9.19
CA SER A 91 20.71 4.13 -7.88
C SER A 91 20.40 5.38 -7.02
N LEU A 92 20.43 6.56 -7.63
CA LEU A 92 20.07 7.80 -6.94
C LEU A 92 18.57 7.84 -6.61
N GLY A 93 17.70 7.39 -7.52
CA GLY A 93 16.26 7.28 -7.28
C GLY A 93 15.95 6.34 -6.10
N TYR A 94 16.56 5.16 -6.06
CA TYR A 94 16.42 4.22 -4.94
C TYR A 94 16.96 4.79 -3.61
N LEU A 95 18.08 5.53 -3.65
CA LEU A 95 18.57 6.24 -2.46
C LEU A 95 17.57 7.33 -2.03
N GLY A 96 16.94 7.99 -3.01
CA GLY A 96 15.91 8.99 -2.78
C GLY A 96 14.67 8.42 -2.07
N LEU A 97 14.25 7.19 -2.39
CA LEU A 97 13.16 6.52 -1.67
C LEU A 97 13.48 6.37 -0.19
N ILE A 98 14.71 5.92 0.14
CA ILE A 98 15.14 5.73 1.52
C ILE A 98 15.25 7.07 2.26
N ILE A 99 15.90 8.07 1.66
CA ILE A 99 16.04 9.41 2.25
C ILE A 99 14.66 10.05 2.47
N GLY A 100 13.77 9.94 1.49
CA GLY A 100 12.41 10.45 1.59
C GLY A 100 11.62 9.79 2.73
N ALA A 101 11.71 8.48 2.86
CA ALA A 101 11.09 7.75 3.98
C ALA A 101 11.67 8.17 5.33
N VAL A 102 12.97 8.48 5.39
CA VAL A 102 13.61 9.03 6.62
C VAL A 102 13.02 10.40 6.94
N PHE A 103 12.82 11.30 5.96
CA PHE A 103 12.17 12.57 6.20
C PHE A 103 10.74 12.40 6.73
N ALA A 104 9.95 11.53 6.11
CA ALA A 104 8.59 11.24 6.56
C ALA A 104 8.58 10.68 7.99
N GLY A 105 9.41 9.69 8.26
CA GLY A 105 9.49 9.08 9.59
C GLY A 105 10.01 10.05 10.67
N LEU A 106 10.92 10.97 10.32
CA LEU A 106 11.37 12.01 11.25
C LEU A 106 10.24 12.97 11.65
N VAL A 107 9.33 13.30 10.72
CA VAL A 107 8.12 14.06 11.06
C VAL A 107 7.31 13.34 12.14
N TYR A 108 7.10 12.03 11.99
CA TYR A 108 6.42 11.23 13.01
C TYR A 108 7.16 11.20 14.36
N VAL A 109 8.48 11.08 14.33
CA VAL A 109 9.30 11.12 15.55
C VAL A 109 9.14 12.47 16.27
N VAL A 110 9.18 13.59 15.53
CA VAL A 110 8.98 14.93 16.09
C VAL A 110 7.58 15.06 16.68
N ILE A 111 6.54 14.66 15.93
CA ILE A 111 5.15 14.71 16.42
C ILE A 111 5.00 13.81 17.67
N ALA A 112 5.59 12.63 17.69
CA ALA A 112 5.54 11.72 18.83
C ALA A 112 6.17 12.33 20.08
N ILE A 113 7.30 13.04 19.94
CA ILE A 113 7.95 13.77 21.05
C ILE A 113 7.02 14.86 21.56
N VAL A 114 6.45 15.67 20.66
CA VAL A 114 5.50 16.73 21.03
C VAL A 114 4.28 16.15 21.75
N VAL A 115 3.70 15.07 21.23
CA VAL A 115 2.57 14.37 21.87
C VAL A 115 2.92 13.86 23.26
N LYS A 116 4.12 13.32 23.43
CA LYS A 116 4.59 12.84 24.74
C LYS A 116 4.75 13.97 25.77
N LEU A 117 5.16 15.16 25.33
CA LEU A 117 5.42 16.31 26.21
C LEU A 117 4.16 17.15 26.50
N VAL A 118 3.32 17.37 25.48
CA VAL A 118 2.18 18.31 25.52
C VAL A 118 0.82 17.58 25.58
N GLY A 119 0.80 16.28 25.30
CA GLY A 119 -0.43 15.48 25.20
C GLY A 119 -1.09 15.56 23.83
N VAL A 120 -2.31 15.00 23.72
CA VAL A 120 -3.03 14.83 22.43
C VAL A 120 -4.04 15.93 22.13
N LYS A 121 -4.40 16.78 23.10
CA LYS A 121 -5.50 17.76 22.96
C LYS A 121 -5.33 18.76 21.82
N TRP A 122 -4.11 19.13 21.49
CA TRP A 122 -3.80 20.06 20.41
C TRP A 122 -4.05 19.45 19.01
N ILE A 123 -3.96 18.14 18.88
CA ILE A 123 -4.14 17.42 17.63
C ILE A 123 -5.57 17.59 17.10
N ASN A 124 -6.58 17.37 17.97
CA ASN A 124 -7.98 17.55 17.58
C ASN A 124 -8.29 19.00 17.14
N LYS A 125 -7.46 19.95 17.59
CA LYS A 125 -7.58 21.36 17.21
C LYS A 125 -6.87 21.66 15.88
N LEU A 126 -5.75 20.99 15.60
CA LEU A 126 -4.96 21.16 14.38
C LEU A 126 -5.54 20.33 13.22
N MET A 127 -6.01 19.12 13.53
CA MET A 127 -6.50 18.13 12.58
C MET A 127 -7.95 17.73 12.92
N PRO A 128 -8.91 18.66 12.77
CA PRO A 128 -10.33 18.32 12.96
C PRO A 128 -10.82 17.45 11.79
N PRO A 129 -11.90 16.66 11.97
CA PRO A 129 -12.45 15.79 10.92
C PRO A 129 -12.77 16.51 9.61
N VAL A 130 -13.11 17.81 9.65
CA VAL A 130 -13.32 18.66 8.46
C VAL A 130 -12.08 18.84 7.61
N VAL A 131 -10.88 18.63 8.18
CA VAL A 131 -9.58 18.63 7.46
C VAL A 131 -9.16 17.21 7.11
N ILE A 132 -9.23 16.28 8.07
CA ILE A 132 -8.78 14.89 7.88
C ILE A 132 -9.60 14.21 6.78
N GLY A 133 -10.93 14.33 6.83
CA GLY A 133 -11.84 13.64 5.90
C GLY A 133 -11.52 13.91 4.42
N PRO A 134 -11.55 15.16 3.96
CA PRO A 134 -11.25 15.48 2.57
C PRO A 134 -9.80 15.18 2.20
N THR A 135 -8.84 15.29 3.14
CA THR A 135 -7.44 14.95 2.89
C THR A 135 -7.27 13.46 2.58
N VAL A 136 -7.89 12.58 3.38
CA VAL A 136 -7.90 11.12 3.10
C VAL A 136 -8.64 10.82 1.79
N ALA A 137 -9.76 11.51 1.52
CA ALA A 137 -10.51 11.32 0.27
C ALA A 137 -9.66 11.66 -0.97
N VAL A 138 -8.85 12.72 -0.89
CA VAL A 138 -7.93 13.13 -1.97
C VAL A 138 -6.90 12.02 -2.28
N ILE A 139 -6.39 11.29 -1.28
CA ILE A 139 -5.43 10.19 -1.53
C ILE A 139 -6.02 9.19 -2.54
N GLY A 140 -7.25 8.73 -2.30
CA GLY A 140 -7.90 7.80 -3.23
C GLY A 140 -8.25 8.42 -4.59
N LEU A 141 -8.77 9.64 -4.59
CA LEU A 141 -9.24 10.30 -5.82
C LEU A 141 -8.09 10.75 -6.73
N SER A 142 -6.96 11.19 -6.19
CA SER A 142 -5.79 11.60 -6.98
C SER A 142 -5.16 10.44 -7.77
N LEU A 143 -5.38 9.20 -7.33
CA LEU A 143 -4.88 8.00 -8.00
C LEU A 143 -5.88 7.40 -9.03
N ALA A 144 -7.07 7.98 -9.17
CA ALA A 144 -8.12 7.45 -10.04
C ALA A 144 -7.67 7.36 -11.52
N SER A 145 -6.90 8.34 -12.00
CA SER A 145 -6.36 8.34 -13.37
C SER A 145 -5.40 7.16 -13.62
N ASN A 146 -4.59 6.79 -12.63
CA ASN A 146 -3.69 5.64 -12.74
C ASN A 146 -4.49 4.34 -12.87
N ALA A 147 -5.50 4.14 -11.99
CA ALA A 147 -6.34 2.94 -12.03
C ALA A 147 -7.09 2.79 -13.38
N THR A 148 -7.61 3.89 -13.93
CA THR A 148 -8.33 3.86 -15.21
C THR A 148 -7.37 3.69 -16.39
N GLY A 149 -6.16 4.26 -16.35
CA GLY A 149 -5.12 4.03 -17.34
C GLY A 149 -4.64 2.58 -17.37
N ASP A 150 -4.43 1.98 -16.20
CA ASP A 150 -4.06 0.57 -16.07
C ASP A 150 -5.17 -0.37 -16.55
N ALA A 151 -6.44 -0.03 -16.31
CA ALA A 151 -7.58 -0.86 -16.68
C ALA A 151 -7.69 -1.13 -18.19
N VAL A 152 -7.10 -0.29 -19.03
CA VAL A 152 -7.08 -0.45 -20.50
C VAL A 152 -5.73 -0.96 -21.02
N SER A 153 -4.81 -1.40 -20.15
CA SER A 153 -3.45 -1.83 -20.49
C SER A 153 -3.22 -3.31 -20.14
N GLY A 154 -2.63 -4.09 -21.05
CA GLY A 154 -2.21 -5.46 -20.78
C GLY A 154 -0.82 -5.58 -20.19
N GLY A 155 -0.44 -6.81 -19.79
CA GLY A 155 0.89 -7.12 -19.26
C GLY A 155 1.96 -7.30 -20.34
N LEU A 156 1.57 -7.67 -21.58
CA LEU A 156 2.51 -7.81 -22.69
C LEU A 156 2.70 -6.45 -23.36
N LYS A 157 3.96 -6.01 -23.48
CA LYS A 157 4.33 -4.72 -24.10
C LYS A 157 5.19 -4.95 -25.34
N ASN A 158 5.02 -4.10 -26.35
CA ASN A 158 5.86 -4.07 -27.55
C ASN A 158 7.18 -3.32 -27.28
N ALA A 159 8.08 -3.27 -28.25
CA ALA A 159 9.37 -2.58 -28.16
C ALA A 159 9.24 -1.07 -27.86
N ALA A 160 8.10 -0.44 -28.18
CA ALA A 160 7.81 0.95 -27.86
C ALA A 160 7.18 1.13 -26.45
N GLY A 161 7.02 0.05 -25.67
CA GLY A 161 6.43 0.08 -24.33
C GLY A 161 4.89 0.13 -24.31
N ALA A 162 4.23 0.14 -25.47
CA ALA A 162 2.78 0.12 -25.56
C ALA A 162 2.21 -1.29 -25.36
N SER A 163 1.00 -1.38 -24.80
CA SER A 163 0.30 -2.66 -24.63
C SER A 163 0.00 -3.30 -26.00
N VAL A 164 0.28 -4.61 -26.09
CA VAL A 164 0.02 -5.41 -27.29
C VAL A 164 -1.47 -5.78 -27.39
N CYS A 165 -2.12 -6.07 -26.27
CA CYS A 165 -3.52 -6.45 -26.27
C CYS A 165 -4.45 -5.27 -26.60
N SER A 166 -5.64 -5.59 -27.12
CA SER A 166 -6.70 -4.60 -27.35
C SER A 166 -7.14 -3.95 -26.02
N PRO A 167 -7.27 -2.59 -25.95
CA PRO A 167 -7.79 -1.91 -24.77
C PRO A 167 -9.18 -2.41 -24.32
N LEU A 168 -10.01 -2.86 -25.26
CA LEU A 168 -11.33 -3.44 -24.95
C LEU A 168 -11.20 -4.76 -24.19
N ILE A 169 -10.27 -5.64 -24.60
CA ILE A 169 -10.02 -6.92 -23.92
C ILE A 169 -9.43 -6.67 -22.53
N ALA A 170 -8.49 -5.73 -22.41
CA ALA A 170 -7.95 -5.31 -21.13
C ALA A 170 -9.07 -4.79 -20.21
N LEU A 171 -9.96 -3.93 -20.71
CA LEU A 171 -11.08 -3.38 -19.95
C LEU A 171 -12.04 -4.49 -19.47
N ILE A 172 -12.32 -5.51 -20.30
CA ILE A 172 -13.15 -6.66 -19.88
C ILE A 172 -12.51 -7.36 -18.67
N CYS A 173 -11.19 -7.62 -18.70
CA CYS A 173 -10.48 -8.23 -17.59
C CYS A 173 -10.53 -7.34 -16.32
N ALA A 174 -10.38 -6.03 -16.48
CA ALA A 174 -10.50 -5.07 -15.39
C ALA A 174 -11.92 -5.05 -14.78
N ILE A 175 -12.96 -5.05 -15.61
CA ILE A 175 -14.36 -5.09 -15.16
C ILE A 175 -14.66 -6.41 -14.43
N VAL A 176 -14.24 -7.55 -14.95
CA VAL A 176 -14.39 -8.85 -14.27
C VAL A 176 -13.74 -8.83 -12.90
N THR A 177 -12.52 -8.27 -12.79
CA THR A 177 -11.81 -8.09 -11.53
C THR A 177 -12.63 -7.23 -10.55
N LEU A 178 -13.02 -6.02 -11.00
CA LEU A 178 -13.75 -5.05 -10.18
C LEU A 178 -15.10 -5.62 -9.71
N LEU A 179 -15.88 -6.19 -10.60
CA LEU A 179 -17.19 -6.79 -10.26
C LEU A 179 -17.02 -7.95 -9.28
N THR A 180 -16.00 -8.78 -9.44
CA THR A 180 -15.72 -9.87 -8.49
C THR A 180 -15.38 -9.32 -7.11
N VAL A 181 -14.55 -8.27 -7.01
CA VAL A 181 -14.26 -7.60 -5.74
C VAL A 181 -15.54 -7.08 -5.10
N ILE A 182 -16.40 -6.38 -5.86
CA ILE A 182 -17.66 -5.82 -5.37
C ILE A 182 -18.60 -6.92 -4.87
N ILE A 183 -18.79 -7.98 -5.66
CA ILE A 183 -19.66 -9.12 -5.32
C ILE A 183 -19.15 -9.82 -4.05
N CYS A 184 -17.85 -10.10 -3.97
CA CYS A 184 -17.25 -10.73 -2.79
C CYS A 184 -17.37 -9.85 -1.53
N SER A 185 -17.15 -8.54 -1.67
CA SER A 185 -17.27 -7.59 -0.57
C SER A 185 -18.70 -7.45 -0.07
N THR A 186 -19.68 -7.42 -0.98
CA THR A 186 -21.09 -7.14 -0.67
C THR A 186 -21.84 -8.39 -0.25
N TYR A 187 -21.75 -9.45 -1.04
CA TYR A 187 -22.52 -10.68 -0.87
C TYR A 187 -21.70 -11.84 -0.34
N GLY A 188 -20.37 -11.71 -0.31
CA GLY A 188 -19.46 -12.75 0.16
C GLY A 188 -19.71 -13.13 1.62
N LYS A 189 -19.45 -14.39 1.94
CA LYS A 189 -19.54 -14.94 3.30
C LYS A 189 -18.17 -15.43 3.74
N LYS A 190 -17.88 -15.31 5.06
CA LYS A 190 -16.62 -15.80 5.64
C LYS A 190 -15.38 -15.31 4.86
N MET A 191 -14.62 -16.23 4.28
CA MET A 191 -13.37 -15.93 3.55
C MET A 191 -13.57 -15.02 2.33
N ALA A 192 -14.64 -15.21 1.55
CA ALA A 192 -14.88 -14.38 0.37
C ALA A 192 -15.04 -12.89 0.72
N LYS A 193 -15.67 -12.59 1.86
CA LYS A 193 -15.79 -11.21 2.36
C LYS A 193 -14.48 -10.67 2.94
N LEU A 194 -13.60 -11.55 3.41
CA LEU A 194 -12.33 -11.19 4.03
C LEU A 194 -11.25 -10.81 3.00
N ILE A 195 -11.19 -11.54 1.89
CA ILE A 195 -10.14 -11.40 0.87
C ILE A 195 -10.72 -11.08 -0.53
N PRO A 196 -11.62 -10.09 -0.65
CA PRO A 196 -12.30 -9.81 -1.91
C PRO A 196 -11.32 -9.42 -3.02
N PHE A 197 -10.26 -8.68 -2.69
CA PHE A 197 -9.25 -8.23 -3.65
C PHE A 197 -8.45 -9.40 -4.23
N VAL A 198 -8.02 -10.37 -3.38
CA VAL A 198 -7.30 -11.58 -3.84
C VAL A 198 -8.18 -12.41 -4.78
N ILE A 199 -9.46 -12.59 -4.43
CA ILE A 199 -10.42 -13.32 -5.28
C ILE A 199 -10.65 -12.57 -6.59
N GLY A 200 -10.76 -11.25 -6.54
CA GLY A 200 -10.89 -10.40 -7.73
C GLY A 200 -9.69 -10.52 -8.66
N ILE A 201 -8.46 -10.46 -8.12
CA ILE A 201 -7.23 -10.70 -8.90
C ILE A 201 -7.29 -12.09 -9.55
N GLY A 202 -7.64 -13.13 -8.79
CA GLY A 202 -7.75 -14.49 -9.31
C GLY A 202 -8.74 -14.60 -10.49
N ALA A 203 -9.93 -14.00 -10.35
CA ALA A 203 -10.94 -14.01 -11.41
C ALA A 203 -10.49 -13.23 -12.64
N GLY A 204 -9.92 -12.04 -12.46
CA GLY A 204 -9.40 -11.23 -13.56
C GLY A 204 -8.22 -11.88 -14.25
N TYR A 205 -7.31 -12.50 -13.49
CA TYR A 205 -6.19 -13.26 -14.02
C TYR A 205 -6.64 -14.47 -14.82
N LEU A 206 -7.63 -15.22 -14.34
CA LEU A 206 -8.24 -16.33 -15.09
C LEU A 206 -8.87 -15.84 -16.39
N CYS A 207 -9.62 -14.75 -16.37
CA CYS A 207 -10.19 -14.13 -17.57
C CYS A 207 -9.09 -13.75 -18.57
N ALA A 208 -8.04 -13.07 -18.12
CA ALA A 208 -6.88 -12.68 -18.92
C ALA A 208 -6.13 -13.91 -19.48
N THR A 209 -6.04 -15.00 -18.70
CA THR A 209 -5.46 -16.28 -19.14
C THR A 209 -6.25 -16.88 -20.29
N VAL A 210 -7.59 -16.92 -20.20
CA VAL A 210 -8.46 -17.44 -21.27
C VAL A 210 -8.24 -16.67 -22.57
N PHE A 211 -8.27 -15.32 -22.52
CA PHE A 211 -7.99 -14.50 -23.70
C PHE A 211 -6.59 -14.75 -24.27
N THR A 212 -5.57 -14.84 -23.41
CA THR A 212 -4.19 -15.06 -23.86
C THR A 212 -4.01 -16.43 -24.52
N VAL A 213 -4.63 -17.48 -23.96
CA VAL A 213 -4.60 -18.84 -24.56
C VAL A 213 -5.27 -18.84 -25.93
N ILE A 214 -6.46 -18.23 -26.04
CA ILE A 214 -7.17 -18.10 -27.34
C ILE A 214 -6.28 -17.30 -28.32
N GLY A 215 -5.69 -16.20 -27.88
CA GLY A 215 -4.80 -15.37 -28.70
C GLY A 215 -3.56 -16.11 -29.19
N ASN A 216 -2.99 -17.00 -28.38
CA ASN A 216 -1.86 -17.83 -28.77
C ASN A 216 -2.28 -18.94 -29.78
N LEU A 217 -3.46 -19.54 -29.58
CA LEU A 217 -3.98 -20.58 -30.49
C LEU A 217 -4.42 -20.02 -31.85
N ALA A 218 -4.99 -18.82 -31.85
CA ALA A 218 -5.49 -18.15 -33.07
C ALA A 218 -4.44 -17.24 -33.73
N ASP A 219 -3.26 -17.08 -33.11
CA ASP A 219 -2.21 -16.13 -33.49
C ASP A 219 -2.69 -14.67 -33.61
N VAL A 220 -3.53 -14.25 -32.63
CA VAL A 220 -4.09 -12.90 -32.56
C VAL A 220 -3.49 -12.15 -31.39
N ASP A 221 -2.57 -11.25 -31.67
CA ASP A 221 -1.85 -10.47 -30.63
C ASP A 221 -2.79 -9.60 -29.79
N ALA A 222 -3.86 -9.08 -30.35
CA ALA A 222 -4.86 -8.27 -29.65
C ALA A 222 -5.54 -8.99 -28.46
N LEU A 223 -5.47 -10.32 -28.38
CA LEU A 223 -6.00 -11.13 -27.29
C LEU A 223 -4.93 -11.51 -26.25
N LYS A 224 -3.65 -11.26 -26.52
CA LYS A 224 -2.54 -11.64 -25.64
C LYS A 224 -2.39 -10.64 -24.50
N VAL A 225 -2.99 -10.91 -23.34
CA VAL A 225 -3.04 -10.02 -22.17
C VAL A 225 -1.90 -10.28 -21.19
N ILE A 226 -1.57 -11.57 -20.91
CA ILE A 226 -0.56 -11.98 -19.92
C ILE A 226 0.78 -12.25 -20.59
N ASN A 227 1.84 -11.79 -19.95
CA ASN A 227 3.21 -12.19 -20.29
C ASN A 227 3.60 -13.44 -19.50
N PHE A 228 3.44 -14.63 -20.09
CA PHE A 228 3.89 -15.88 -19.47
C PHE A 228 5.41 -16.09 -19.51
N GLY A 229 6.17 -15.25 -20.23
CA GLY A 229 7.63 -15.30 -20.27
C GLY A 229 8.28 -15.14 -18.90
N VAL A 230 7.58 -14.49 -17.95
CA VAL A 230 8.03 -14.35 -16.56
C VAL A 230 8.24 -15.72 -15.88
N PHE A 231 7.45 -16.74 -16.24
CA PHE A 231 7.60 -18.08 -15.66
C PHE A 231 8.78 -18.86 -16.26
N SER A 232 9.20 -18.54 -17.47
CA SER A 232 10.37 -19.18 -18.07
C SER A 232 11.68 -18.76 -17.36
N SER A 233 11.71 -17.58 -16.74
CA SER A 233 12.85 -17.10 -15.94
C SER A 233 13.02 -17.86 -14.61
N LEU A 234 12.02 -18.65 -14.20
CA LEU A 234 12.14 -19.53 -13.02
C LEU A 234 13.09 -20.71 -13.26
N LEU A 235 13.33 -21.07 -14.52
CA LEU A 235 14.19 -22.20 -14.87
C LEU A 235 15.60 -21.71 -15.18
N ASP A 236 16.60 -22.27 -14.49
CA ASP A 236 17.99 -22.01 -14.79
C ASP A 236 18.43 -22.88 -15.99
N ASN A 237 18.68 -22.24 -17.16
CA ASN A 237 18.98 -22.94 -18.41
C ASN A 237 17.97 -24.07 -18.76
N GLY A 238 16.68 -23.85 -18.48
CA GLY A 238 15.61 -24.82 -18.71
C GLY A 238 15.55 -25.96 -17.67
N LYS A 239 16.29 -25.86 -16.55
CA LYS A 239 16.31 -26.86 -15.47
C LYS A 239 15.78 -26.28 -14.18
N VAL A 240 15.17 -27.14 -13.37
CA VAL A 240 14.73 -26.78 -12.01
C VAL A 240 15.96 -26.74 -11.10
N ALA A 241 16.19 -25.62 -10.45
CA ALA A 241 17.26 -25.36 -9.48
C ALA A 241 16.68 -24.89 -8.13
N LEU A 242 17.52 -24.69 -7.12
CA LEU A 242 17.07 -24.10 -5.86
C LEU A 242 16.53 -22.67 -6.05
N SER A 243 17.13 -21.90 -6.96
CA SER A 243 16.70 -20.57 -7.38
C SER A 243 15.29 -20.54 -7.99
N THR A 244 14.81 -21.67 -8.53
CA THR A 244 13.41 -21.82 -9.00
C THR A 244 12.41 -21.61 -7.86
N PHE A 245 12.76 -21.96 -6.63
CA PHE A 245 11.86 -21.91 -5.48
C PHE A 245 12.20 -20.76 -4.54
N PHE A 246 13.47 -20.42 -4.38
CA PHE A 246 13.93 -19.44 -3.41
C PHE A 246 14.95 -18.48 -4.02
N ALA A 247 14.70 -17.19 -3.89
CA ALA A 247 15.63 -16.12 -4.22
C ALA A 247 15.59 -15.03 -3.15
N VAL A 248 16.70 -14.34 -3.01
CA VAL A 248 16.77 -13.15 -2.16
C VAL A 248 16.07 -12.02 -2.91
N PRO A 249 15.13 -11.29 -2.26
CA PRO A 249 14.49 -10.12 -2.87
C PRO A 249 15.52 -9.06 -3.26
N ASP A 250 15.24 -8.31 -4.33
CA ASP A 250 16.07 -7.17 -4.75
C ASP A 250 15.88 -6.00 -3.77
N PHE A 251 16.59 -6.05 -2.66
CA PHE A 251 16.46 -5.04 -1.61
C PHE A 251 16.91 -3.67 -2.09
N THR A 252 16.08 -2.67 -1.83
CA THR A 252 16.28 -1.28 -2.22
C THR A 252 17.63 -0.72 -1.81
N PHE A 253 18.10 -1.01 -0.59
CA PHE A 253 19.38 -0.49 -0.10
C PHE A 253 20.57 -0.95 -0.93
N LEU A 254 20.52 -2.15 -1.53
CA LEU A 254 21.63 -2.66 -2.37
C LEU A 254 21.82 -1.79 -3.61
N THR A 255 20.72 -1.44 -4.29
CA THR A 255 20.75 -0.56 -5.46
C THR A 255 21.07 0.89 -5.06
N ALA A 256 20.56 1.34 -3.91
CA ALA A 256 20.74 2.69 -3.39
C ALA A 256 22.20 3.05 -3.05
N LEU A 257 23.05 2.05 -2.70
CA LEU A 257 24.46 2.29 -2.38
C LEU A 257 25.22 3.03 -3.50
N GLY A 258 24.90 2.76 -4.77
CA GLY A 258 25.49 3.45 -5.90
C GLY A 258 25.16 4.94 -5.97
N GLY A 259 24.00 5.33 -5.45
CA GLY A 259 23.47 6.70 -5.53
C GLY A 259 24.20 7.72 -4.66
N PHE A 260 24.95 7.31 -3.64
CA PHE A 260 25.67 8.23 -2.76
C PHE A 260 26.67 9.12 -3.49
N LYS A 261 27.23 8.65 -4.61
CA LYS A 261 28.20 9.42 -5.41
C LYS A 261 27.56 10.57 -6.19
N GLU A 262 26.25 10.48 -6.44
CA GLU A 262 25.47 11.45 -7.21
C GLU A 262 24.60 12.35 -6.31
N LEU A 263 24.65 12.11 -4.99
CA LEU A 263 23.82 12.82 -4.03
C LEU A 263 24.19 14.30 -3.96
N SER A 264 23.23 15.18 -4.18
CA SER A 264 23.39 16.63 -4.11
C SER A 264 22.46 17.26 -3.06
N PRO A 265 22.85 18.42 -2.46
CA PRO A 265 21.98 19.15 -1.54
C PRO A 265 20.64 19.54 -2.16
N ALA A 266 20.62 19.89 -3.45
CA ALA A 266 19.41 20.24 -4.20
C ALA A 266 18.45 19.03 -4.28
N TYR A 267 18.98 17.84 -4.56
CA TYR A 267 18.16 16.60 -4.59
C TYR A 267 17.59 16.26 -3.22
N ILE A 268 18.39 16.40 -2.15
CA ILE A 268 17.90 16.21 -0.76
C ILE A 268 16.77 17.21 -0.46
N GLY A 269 16.91 18.47 -0.87
CA GLY A 269 15.87 19.49 -0.74
C GLY A 269 14.57 19.11 -1.47
N THR A 270 14.69 18.60 -2.71
CA THR A 270 13.54 18.09 -3.48
C THR A 270 12.80 16.99 -2.72
N LEU A 271 13.54 16.02 -2.18
CA LEU A 271 12.96 14.93 -1.40
C LEU A 271 12.28 15.44 -0.11
N ALA A 272 12.90 16.39 0.59
CA ALA A 272 12.30 16.97 1.79
C ALA A 272 10.95 17.64 1.48
N VAL A 273 10.89 18.44 0.40
CA VAL A 273 9.65 19.08 -0.04
C VAL A 273 8.60 18.07 -0.49
N ALA A 274 9.02 16.98 -1.14
CA ALA A 274 8.10 15.95 -1.62
C ALA A 274 7.52 15.07 -0.49
N TYR A 275 8.31 14.76 0.56
CA TYR A 275 7.88 13.78 1.57
C TYR A 275 7.36 14.40 2.87
N ILE A 276 7.92 15.52 3.32
CA ILE A 276 7.53 16.12 4.62
C ILE A 276 6.04 16.53 4.64
N PRO A 277 5.49 17.22 3.63
CA PRO A 277 4.07 17.57 3.66
C PRO A 277 3.15 16.33 3.65
N VAL A 278 3.51 15.31 2.88
CA VAL A 278 2.73 14.06 2.80
C VAL A 278 2.73 13.31 4.13
N ALA A 279 3.80 13.39 4.92
CA ALA A 279 3.84 12.80 6.25
C ALA A 279 2.74 13.36 7.18
N PHE A 280 2.35 14.64 7.06
CA PHE A 280 1.23 15.20 7.80
C PHE A 280 -0.13 14.65 7.33
N VAL A 281 -0.26 14.33 6.04
CA VAL A 281 -1.45 13.68 5.49
C VAL A 281 -1.58 12.26 6.06
N VAL A 282 -0.50 11.50 6.03
CA VAL A 282 -0.46 10.12 6.55
C VAL A 282 -0.60 10.10 8.08
N PHE A 283 -0.17 11.15 8.77
CA PHE A 283 -0.45 11.32 10.21
C PHE A 283 -1.97 11.40 10.49
N ALA A 284 -2.73 12.07 9.63
CA ALA A 284 -4.20 12.09 9.75
C ALA A 284 -4.80 10.70 9.56
N GLU A 285 -4.31 9.94 8.57
CA GLU A 285 -4.69 8.54 8.34
C GLU A 285 -4.37 7.66 9.56
N HIS A 286 -3.18 7.81 10.13
CA HIS A 286 -2.75 7.09 11.33
C HIS A 286 -3.71 7.31 12.52
N ILE A 287 -4.15 8.55 12.74
CA ILE A 287 -5.12 8.85 13.81
C ILE A 287 -6.46 8.16 13.53
N ALA A 288 -6.98 8.30 12.30
CA ALA A 288 -8.25 7.71 11.90
C ALA A 288 -8.24 6.18 12.06
N ASP A 289 -7.16 5.54 11.66
CA ASP A 289 -6.96 4.10 11.80
C ASP A 289 -6.93 3.67 13.27
N HIS A 290 -6.24 4.43 14.14
CA HIS A 290 -6.16 4.12 15.56
C HIS A 290 -7.47 4.40 16.30
N GLU A 291 -8.26 5.38 15.90
CA GLU A 291 -9.62 5.57 16.39
C GLU A 291 -10.53 4.41 15.98
N ASN A 292 -10.43 3.99 14.72
CA ASN A 292 -11.23 2.89 14.19
C ASN A 292 -10.92 1.54 14.87
N ILE A 293 -9.63 1.17 14.97
CA ILE A 293 -9.26 -0.07 15.67
C ILE A 293 -9.58 0.02 17.16
N SER A 294 -9.44 1.19 17.80
CA SER A 294 -9.80 1.41 19.21
C SER A 294 -11.28 1.13 19.46
N ALA A 295 -12.16 1.57 18.55
CA ALA A 295 -13.60 1.29 18.61
C ALA A 295 -13.90 -0.22 18.47
N ILE A 296 -13.16 -0.93 17.61
CA ILE A 296 -13.34 -2.37 17.39
C ILE A 296 -12.92 -3.19 18.61
N ILE A 297 -11.78 -2.83 19.22
CA ILE A 297 -11.21 -3.57 20.37
C ILE A 297 -11.76 -3.09 21.72
N GLU A 298 -12.61 -2.04 21.72
CA GLU A 298 -13.17 -1.41 22.92
C GLU A 298 -12.09 -0.93 23.91
N ALA A 299 -10.95 -0.42 23.35
CA ALA A 299 -9.83 0.08 24.11
C ALA A 299 -9.19 1.29 23.41
N ASN A 300 -8.87 2.35 24.14
CA ASN A 300 -8.29 3.57 23.59
C ASN A 300 -6.78 3.44 23.35
N LEU A 301 -6.38 3.16 22.11
CA LEU A 301 -4.97 3.05 21.73
C LEU A 301 -4.23 4.40 21.72
N LEU A 302 -4.95 5.51 21.64
CA LEU A 302 -4.34 6.84 21.73
C LEU A 302 -3.85 7.14 23.15
N GLU A 303 -4.41 6.46 24.17
CA GLU A 303 -3.98 6.55 25.55
C GLU A 303 -3.04 5.40 25.95
N ASN A 304 -3.35 4.17 25.55
CA ASN A 304 -2.58 2.98 25.88
C ASN A 304 -2.45 2.00 24.68
N PRO A 305 -1.28 1.90 24.06
CA PRO A 305 0.08 2.26 24.49
C PRO A 305 0.39 3.77 24.41
N GLY A 306 -0.50 4.55 23.85
CA GLY A 306 -0.37 5.99 23.67
C GLY A 306 0.07 6.37 22.27
N LEU A 307 -0.50 7.45 21.75
CA LEU A 307 -0.28 7.93 20.38
C LEU A 307 1.22 8.17 20.09
N HIS A 308 2.00 8.61 21.08
CA HIS A 308 3.45 8.79 20.90
C HIS A 308 4.18 7.48 20.55
N ARG A 309 3.72 6.33 21.07
CA ARG A 309 4.32 5.02 20.77
C ARG A 309 3.89 4.49 19.41
N THR A 310 2.61 4.66 19.07
CA THR A 310 2.10 4.21 17.78
C THR A 310 2.73 5.02 16.65
N LEU A 311 2.91 6.33 16.82
CA LEU A 311 3.62 7.20 15.88
C LEU A 311 5.11 6.84 15.75
N LEU A 312 5.81 6.61 16.87
CA LEU A 312 7.21 6.16 16.80
C LEU A 312 7.32 4.82 16.08
N GLY A 313 6.42 3.89 16.37
CA GLY A 313 6.40 2.58 15.72
C GLY A 313 6.13 2.69 14.22
N ASP A 314 5.18 3.51 13.81
CA ASP A 314 4.86 3.75 12.41
C ASP A 314 6.01 4.47 11.68
N GLY A 315 6.52 5.58 12.22
CA GLY A 315 7.61 6.32 11.62
C GLY A 315 8.89 5.50 11.47
N VAL A 316 9.35 4.82 12.54
CA VAL A 316 10.56 3.97 12.48
C VAL A 316 10.29 2.73 11.64
N GLY A 317 9.11 2.11 11.73
CA GLY A 317 8.69 0.98 10.90
C GLY A 317 8.66 1.35 9.41
N SER A 318 8.20 2.56 9.09
CA SER A 318 8.22 3.12 7.72
C SER A 318 9.64 3.29 7.19
N MET A 319 10.55 3.88 7.98
CA MET A 319 11.96 4.02 7.59
C MET A 319 12.61 2.67 7.32
N VAL A 320 12.45 1.72 8.24
CA VAL A 320 13.04 0.37 8.12
C VAL A 320 12.43 -0.37 6.94
N GLY A 321 11.10 -0.31 6.76
CA GLY A 321 10.41 -0.90 5.60
C GLY A 321 10.95 -0.38 4.29
N ALA A 322 11.16 0.94 4.16
CA ALA A 322 11.69 1.57 2.97
C ALA A 322 13.16 1.22 2.68
N ILE A 323 13.99 0.99 3.70
CA ILE A 323 15.37 0.52 3.49
C ILE A 323 15.37 -0.79 2.70
N PHE A 324 14.48 -1.72 3.02
CA PHE A 324 14.39 -3.00 2.32
C PHE A 324 13.55 -2.92 1.04
N GLY A 325 12.35 -2.34 1.11
CA GLY A 325 11.34 -2.38 0.05
C GLY A 325 11.15 -1.11 -0.76
N GLY A 326 11.83 -0.03 -0.44
CA GLY A 326 11.73 1.26 -1.13
C GLY A 326 10.43 2.03 -0.83
N CYS A 327 9.43 1.40 -0.24
CA CYS A 327 8.14 2.01 0.05
C CYS A 327 8.07 2.44 1.52
N PRO A 328 7.78 3.72 1.82
CA PRO A 328 7.37 4.11 3.16
C PRO A 328 6.13 3.32 3.56
N ASN A 329 6.11 2.78 4.78
CA ASN A 329 4.97 2.03 5.29
C ASN A 329 4.02 2.95 6.07
N THR A 330 2.76 2.53 6.18
CA THR A 330 1.74 3.16 7.03
C THR A 330 0.79 2.11 7.60
N THR A 331 0.00 2.47 8.59
CA THR A 331 -1.07 1.60 9.08
C THR A 331 -2.10 1.31 7.98
N TYR A 332 -2.62 0.08 7.96
CA TYR A 332 -3.52 -0.38 6.91
C TYR A 332 -4.96 -0.55 7.39
N GLY A 333 -5.87 0.17 6.76
CA GLY A 333 -7.31 0.02 6.97
C GLY A 333 -7.82 -1.39 6.66
N GLU A 334 -7.23 -2.09 5.69
CA GLU A 334 -7.52 -3.49 5.36
C GLU A 334 -7.16 -4.43 6.51
N SER A 335 -6.06 -4.17 7.20
CA SER A 335 -5.66 -4.90 8.40
C SER A 335 -6.71 -4.74 9.50
N ILE A 336 -7.17 -3.51 9.72
CA ILE A 336 -8.22 -3.16 10.68
C ILE A 336 -9.55 -3.81 10.29
N GLY A 337 -9.90 -3.76 9.01
CA GLY A 337 -11.07 -4.44 8.44
C GLY A 337 -11.03 -5.95 8.65
N CYS A 338 -9.85 -6.56 8.50
CA CYS A 338 -9.64 -7.98 8.78
C CYS A 338 -9.88 -8.30 10.27
N VAL A 339 -9.38 -7.47 11.20
CA VAL A 339 -9.66 -7.61 12.65
C VAL A 339 -11.16 -7.55 12.92
N ALA A 340 -11.86 -6.59 12.32
CA ALA A 340 -13.31 -6.44 12.49
C ALA A 340 -14.10 -7.65 11.99
N ILE A 341 -13.78 -8.17 10.79
CA ILE A 341 -14.49 -9.29 10.16
C ILE A 341 -14.20 -10.61 10.87
N THR A 342 -12.92 -10.87 11.19
CA THR A 342 -12.49 -12.11 11.86
C THR A 342 -12.77 -12.12 13.35
N ARG A 343 -13.01 -10.95 13.95
CA ARG A 343 -13.11 -10.74 15.41
C ARG A 343 -11.85 -11.19 16.16
N ASN A 344 -10.72 -11.18 15.49
CA ASN A 344 -9.42 -11.56 16.04
C ASN A 344 -8.50 -10.34 16.09
N ALA A 345 -8.30 -9.79 17.27
CA ALA A 345 -7.41 -8.67 17.53
C ALA A 345 -6.05 -9.10 18.08
N SER A 346 -5.71 -10.38 18.03
CA SER A 346 -4.45 -10.88 18.58
C SER A 346 -3.24 -10.31 17.84
N VAL A 347 -2.36 -9.64 18.57
CA VAL A 347 -1.07 -9.15 18.03
C VAL A 347 -0.16 -10.29 17.58
N TYR A 348 -0.35 -11.50 18.10
CA TYR A 348 0.41 -12.67 17.65
C TYR A 348 -0.01 -13.10 16.24
N SER A 349 -1.28 -12.86 15.84
CA SER A 349 -1.72 -13.09 14.47
C SER A 349 -1.15 -12.05 13.51
N ILE A 350 -1.02 -10.79 13.94
CA ILE A 350 -0.33 -9.73 13.18
C ILE A 350 1.15 -10.08 13.02
N LEU A 351 1.82 -10.47 14.12
CA LEU A 351 3.21 -10.93 14.08
C LEU A 351 3.40 -12.13 13.13
N GLY A 352 2.49 -13.12 13.21
CA GLY A 352 2.51 -14.26 12.30
C GLY A 352 2.32 -13.87 10.83
N ALA A 353 1.46 -12.89 10.55
CA ALA A 353 1.31 -12.32 9.20
C ALA A 353 2.59 -11.60 8.74
N ALA A 354 3.25 -10.84 9.62
CA ALA A 354 4.50 -10.15 9.31
C ALA A 354 5.64 -11.14 8.99
N ILE A 355 5.77 -12.20 9.79
CA ILE A 355 6.72 -13.29 9.52
C ILE A 355 6.35 -14.01 8.21
N GLY A 356 5.06 -14.25 7.96
CA GLY A 356 4.57 -14.83 6.72
C GLY A 356 4.92 -13.98 5.50
N ALA A 357 4.78 -12.64 5.57
CA ALA A 357 5.17 -11.71 4.53
C ALA A 357 6.68 -11.82 4.21
N ILE A 358 7.51 -11.87 5.26
CA ILE A 358 8.97 -12.05 5.11
C ILE A 358 9.26 -13.39 4.42
N ILE A 359 8.66 -14.49 4.86
CA ILE A 359 8.91 -15.82 4.27
C ILE A 359 8.49 -15.86 2.79
N ILE A 360 7.28 -15.37 2.48
CA ILE A 360 6.73 -15.41 1.13
C ILE A 360 7.55 -14.54 0.17
N SER A 361 8.17 -13.47 0.63
CA SER A 361 9.02 -12.60 -0.19
C SER A 361 10.23 -13.32 -0.80
N PHE A 362 10.67 -14.44 -0.22
CA PHE A 362 11.76 -15.27 -0.78
C PHE A 362 11.26 -16.35 -1.74
N LEU A 363 9.94 -16.55 -1.88
CA LEU A 363 9.37 -17.60 -2.73
C LEU A 363 9.31 -17.12 -4.19
N THR A 364 10.26 -17.53 -5.02
CA THR A 364 10.37 -17.13 -6.43
C THR A 364 9.09 -17.41 -7.25
N PRO A 365 8.41 -18.58 -7.11
CA PRO A 365 7.17 -18.83 -7.84
C PRO A 365 6.05 -17.84 -7.48
N PHE A 366 5.96 -17.41 -6.23
CA PHE A 366 5.01 -16.38 -5.80
C PHE A 366 5.34 -15.03 -6.42
N VAL A 367 6.63 -14.64 -6.40
CA VAL A 367 7.09 -13.38 -7.00
C VAL A 367 6.84 -13.37 -8.51
N ALA A 368 7.13 -14.47 -9.21
CA ALA A 368 6.85 -14.60 -10.63
C ALA A 368 5.35 -14.51 -10.95
N PHE A 369 4.49 -15.12 -10.12
CA PHE A 369 3.04 -14.97 -10.24
C PHE A 369 2.61 -13.51 -10.10
N VAL A 370 3.09 -12.81 -9.07
CA VAL A 370 2.76 -11.39 -8.87
C VAL A 370 3.19 -10.55 -10.06
N ASN A 371 4.40 -10.77 -10.57
CA ASN A 371 4.95 -10.05 -11.72
C ASN A 371 4.24 -10.39 -13.05
N SER A 372 3.53 -11.51 -13.13
CA SER A 372 2.73 -11.91 -14.30
C SER A 372 1.34 -11.27 -14.33
N ILE A 373 0.87 -10.67 -13.23
CA ILE A 373 -0.45 -10.04 -13.16
C ILE A 373 -0.48 -8.85 -14.12
N PRO A 374 -1.37 -8.85 -15.12
CA PRO A 374 -1.42 -7.77 -16.11
C PRO A 374 -1.96 -6.48 -15.50
N SER A 375 -1.52 -5.33 -16.05
CA SER A 375 -1.91 -4.00 -15.56
C SER A 375 -3.43 -3.81 -15.49
N CYS A 376 -4.19 -4.38 -16.44
CA CYS A 376 -5.66 -4.26 -16.42
C CYS A 376 -6.31 -4.94 -15.20
N VAL A 377 -5.78 -6.07 -14.76
CA VAL A 377 -6.27 -6.74 -13.54
C VAL A 377 -5.95 -5.89 -12.31
N MET A 378 -4.74 -5.33 -12.26
CA MET A 378 -4.34 -4.40 -11.19
C MET A 378 -5.18 -3.13 -11.22
N GLY A 379 -5.46 -2.56 -12.41
CA GLY A 379 -6.35 -1.40 -12.58
C GLY A 379 -7.76 -1.65 -12.04
N GLY A 380 -8.33 -2.84 -12.32
CA GLY A 380 -9.62 -3.25 -11.76
C GLY A 380 -9.64 -3.30 -10.23
N VAL A 381 -8.57 -3.82 -9.62
CA VAL A 381 -8.39 -3.82 -8.16
C VAL A 381 -8.20 -2.41 -7.62
N CYS A 382 -7.35 -1.60 -8.25
CA CYS A 382 -7.05 -0.24 -7.85
C CYS A 382 -8.29 0.66 -7.87
N MET A 383 -9.18 0.51 -8.86
CA MET A 383 -10.47 1.23 -8.85
C MET A 383 -11.28 0.96 -7.58
N ALA A 384 -11.32 -0.29 -7.11
CA ALA A 384 -12.00 -0.62 -5.86
C ALA A 384 -11.26 -0.09 -4.63
N LEU A 385 -9.93 -0.25 -4.57
CA LEU A 385 -9.09 0.19 -3.44
C LEU A 385 -9.13 1.72 -3.27
N TYR A 386 -8.89 2.47 -4.35
CA TYR A 386 -8.87 3.94 -4.31
C TYR A 386 -10.25 4.50 -3.99
N GLY A 387 -11.30 3.87 -4.57
CA GLY A 387 -12.68 4.20 -4.21
C GLY A 387 -12.96 3.96 -2.73
N PHE A 388 -12.48 2.87 -2.16
CA PHE A 388 -12.63 2.57 -0.74
C PHE A 388 -11.91 3.59 0.15
N ILE A 389 -10.69 3.99 -0.20
CA ILE A 389 -9.93 5.03 0.53
C ILE A 389 -10.68 6.37 0.45
N ALA A 390 -11.13 6.76 -0.76
CA ALA A 390 -11.86 8.01 -0.96
C ALA A 390 -13.14 8.07 -0.11
N VAL A 391 -13.95 7.00 -0.15
CA VAL A 391 -15.20 6.92 0.63
C VAL A 391 -14.93 6.86 2.13
N SER A 392 -13.84 6.24 2.57
CA SER A 392 -13.43 6.24 3.98
C SER A 392 -13.18 7.67 4.49
N GLY A 393 -12.46 8.48 3.71
CA GLY A 393 -12.30 9.92 4.01
C GLY A 393 -13.63 10.68 4.05
N LEU A 394 -14.51 10.45 3.05
CA LEU A 394 -15.82 11.10 3.01
C LEU A 394 -16.71 10.73 4.20
N LYS A 395 -16.64 9.50 4.69
CA LYS A 395 -17.38 9.07 5.89
C LYS A 395 -17.03 9.88 7.13
N MET A 396 -15.80 10.35 7.26
CA MET A 396 -15.38 11.20 8.39
C MET A 396 -16.09 12.55 8.40
N LEU A 397 -16.67 12.98 7.26
CA LEU A 397 -17.46 14.20 7.14
C LEU A 397 -18.92 14.02 7.57
N SER A 398 -19.39 12.80 7.83
CA SER A 398 -20.81 12.52 8.11
C SER A 398 -21.36 13.24 9.35
N GLY A 399 -20.48 13.65 10.28
CA GLY A 399 -20.84 14.42 11.48
C GLY A 399 -20.58 15.93 11.36
N ILE A 400 -20.16 16.41 10.18
CA ILE A 400 -19.81 17.82 9.95
C ILE A 400 -20.94 18.52 9.23
N ASP A 401 -21.38 19.66 9.78
CA ASP A 401 -22.34 20.52 9.09
C ASP A 401 -21.65 21.27 7.94
N LEU A 402 -21.91 20.81 6.72
CA LEU A 402 -21.41 21.44 5.49
C LEU A 402 -22.28 22.64 5.07
N GLY A 403 -23.39 22.93 5.75
CA GLY A 403 -24.13 24.17 5.60
C GLY A 403 -23.40 25.38 6.21
N GLU A 404 -22.45 25.14 7.13
CA GLU A 404 -21.60 26.19 7.65
C GLU A 404 -20.53 26.56 6.62
N ASN A 405 -20.48 27.83 6.21
CA ASN A 405 -19.55 28.31 5.18
C ASN A 405 -18.09 27.99 5.47
N ARG A 406 -17.67 28.06 6.74
CA ARG A 406 -16.30 27.72 7.14
C ARG A 406 -15.95 26.29 6.77
N ASN A 407 -16.82 25.33 7.13
CA ASN A 407 -16.60 23.91 6.85
C ASN A 407 -16.65 23.64 5.35
N LEU A 408 -17.62 24.24 4.65
CA LEU A 408 -17.77 24.13 3.21
C LEU A 408 -16.50 24.57 2.47
N PHE A 409 -15.95 25.76 2.80
CA PHE A 409 -14.74 26.26 2.14
C PHE A 409 -13.49 25.45 2.47
N VAL A 410 -13.33 24.95 3.69
CA VAL A 410 -12.21 24.07 4.05
C VAL A 410 -12.26 22.80 3.20
N VAL A 411 -13.40 22.11 3.19
CA VAL A 411 -13.56 20.85 2.44
C VAL A 411 -13.38 21.08 0.94
N SER A 412 -14.06 22.07 0.35
CA SER A 412 -13.99 22.34 -1.09
C SER A 412 -12.58 22.72 -1.54
N THR A 413 -11.86 23.53 -0.77
CA THR A 413 -10.48 23.93 -1.09
C THR A 413 -9.54 22.73 -1.08
N ILE A 414 -9.61 21.87 -0.05
CA ILE A 414 -8.77 20.67 0.05
C ILE A 414 -9.06 19.73 -1.13
N LEU A 415 -10.33 19.47 -1.44
CA LEU A 415 -10.70 18.57 -2.54
C LEU A 415 -10.23 19.11 -3.90
N VAL A 416 -10.50 20.39 -4.19
CA VAL A 416 -10.15 20.97 -5.49
C VAL A 416 -8.63 21.09 -5.65
N ALA A 417 -7.90 21.57 -4.63
CA ALA A 417 -6.44 21.68 -4.70
C ALA A 417 -5.77 20.30 -4.81
N GLY A 418 -6.26 19.32 -4.04
CA GLY A 418 -5.68 17.98 -4.01
C GLY A 418 -5.96 17.19 -5.28
N ILE A 419 -7.21 17.14 -5.75
CA ILE A 419 -7.57 16.42 -6.99
C ILE A 419 -7.01 17.12 -8.21
N GLY A 420 -7.00 18.47 -8.20
CA GLY A 420 -6.43 19.29 -9.27
C GLY A 420 -4.92 19.20 -9.39
N GLY A 421 -4.24 18.53 -8.44
CA GLY A 421 -2.78 18.37 -8.46
C GLY A 421 -2.04 19.71 -8.37
N LEU A 422 -2.51 20.60 -7.47
CA LEU A 422 -1.86 21.90 -7.28
C LEU A 422 -0.38 21.69 -6.92
N SER A 423 0.48 22.08 -7.84
CA SER A 423 1.94 21.99 -7.68
C SER A 423 2.58 23.36 -7.95
N VAL A 424 3.64 23.65 -7.23
CA VAL A 424 4.41 24.89 -7.39
C VAL A 424 5.87 24.53 -7.60
N SER A 425 6.42 24.98 -8.73
CA SER A 425 7.83 24.71 -9.07
C SER A 425 8.70 25.89 -8.67
N PHE A 426 9.76 25.62 -7.91
CA PHE A 426 10.81 26.58 -7.56
C PHE A 426 12.12 26.14 -8.21
N GLY A 427 12.45 26.68 -9.38
CA GLY A 427 13.60 26.26 -10.17
C GLY A 427 13.44 24.82 -10.69
N LYS A 428 14.31 23.91 -10.23
CA LYS A 428 14.24 22.48 -10.59
C LYS A 428 13.39 21.63 -9.61
N ILE A 429 12.81 22.26 -8.59
CA ILE A 429 11.99 21.62 -7.56
C ILE A 429 10.52 21.89 -7.89
N THR A 430 9.72 20.82 -7.98
CA THR A 430 8.28 20.91 -8.22
C THR A 430 7.52 20.28 -7.07
#